data_9d5aee18f88a21e30e51b95ccde58dad
#
_entry.id   9d5aee18f88a21e30e51b95ccde58dad
#
_cell.length_a   1.000
_cell.length_b   1.000
_cell.length_c   1.000
_cell.angle_alpha   90.00
_cell.angle_beta   90.00
_cell.angle_gamma   90.00
#
_symmetry.space_group_name_H-M   'P 1'
#
loop_
_entity.id
_entity.type
_entity.pdbx_description
1 polymer ?
#
loop_
_entity_poly.entity_id
_entity_poly.type
_entity_poly.pdbx_seq_one_letter_code
_entity_poly.pdbx_strand_id
1 'polypeptide(L)'
;MPVTDLLERNHKLYGEEVALVELNPTMKDTRKTTWKEYDLVQQTSSVPYRREITWSVFDEKANRVANMLLSRGVQKGDRVAILMFNCLEWLPIYFGILKTGAIAVPFNFRFASDEIKYCADLAEVHVLFFGPEFIGRIEAIEEELSKGRLLIYVGDGCP
;
A
#
# COMPACT_ATOMS: atom_id res chain seq x y z
N MET A 1 18.47 -10.07 -13.17
CA MET A 1 17.57 -10.79 -12.25
C MET A 1 16.52 -9.78 -11.80
N PRO A 2 15.24 -9.98 -12.07
CA PRO A 2 14.16 -9.12 -11.58
C PRO A 2 14.15 -9.08 -10.04
N VAL A 3 13.68 -7.99 -9.46
CA VAL A 3 13.61 -7.88 -7.99
C VAL A 3 12.63 -8.89 -7.38
N THR A 4 11.63 -9.31 -8.14
CA THR A 4 10.67 -10.37 -7.76
C THR A 4 11.32 -11.73 -7.54
N ASP A 5 12.39 -12.04 -8.27
CA ASP A 5 13.13 -13.30 -8.11
C ASP A 5 13.82 -13.39 -6.74
N LEU A 6 14.14 -12.22 -6.13
CA LEU A 6 14.68 -12.17 -4.77
C LEU A 6 13.67 -12.66 -3.75
N LEU A 7 12.39 -12.29 -3.90
CA LEU A 7 11.32 -12.75 -3.02
C LEU A 7 11.12 -14.27 -3.14
N GLU A 8 11.03 -14.78 -4.37
CA GLU A 8 10.91 -16.23 -4.61
C GLU A 8 12.10 -17.02 -4.08
N ARG A 9 13.32 -16.49 -4.28
CA ARG A 9 14.52 -17.10 -3.74
C ARG A 9 14.49 -17.14 -2.21
N ASN A 10 14.13 -16.04 -1.56
CA ASN A 10 14.08 -15.96 -0.11
C ASN A 10 12.97 -16.85 0.46
N HIS A 11 11.80 -16.93 -0.20
CA HIS A 11 10.78 -17.91 0.14
C HIS A 11 11.33 -19.36 0.13
N LYS A 12 12.10 -19.73 -0.92
CA LYS A 12 12.65 -21.09 -1.04
C LYS A 12 13.76 -21.38 -0.02
N LEU A 13 14.57 -20.39 0.35
CA LEU A 13 15.71 -20.58 1.24
C LEU A 13 15.36 -20.38 2.72
N TYR A 14 14.46 -19.48 3.04
CA TYR A 14 14.17 -18.97 4.38
C TYR A 14 12.67 -18.95 4.70
N GLY A 15 11.88 -19.78 4.04
CA GLY A 15 10.42 -19.73 4.03
C GLY A 15 9.75 -19.52 5.40
N GLU A 16 10.23 -20.22 6.41
CA GLU A 16 9.70 -20.15 7.77
C GLU A 16 10.30 -19.02 8.64
N GLU A 17 11.35 -18.34 8.14
CA GLU A 17 11.96 -17.25 8.87
C GLU A 17 11.13 -15.96 8.71
N VAL A 18 11.20 -15.10 9.74
CA VAL A 18 10.49 -13.81 9.76
C VAL A 18 11.08 -12.89 8.68
N ALA A 19 10.24 -12.43 7.78
CA ALA A 19 10.60 -11.51 6.71
C ALA A 19 10.28 -10.06 7.05
N LEU A 20 9.09 -9.80 7.60
CA LEU A 20 8.62 -8.46 7.92
C LEU A 20 8.09 -8.41 9.35
N VAL A 21 8.36 -7.29 10.02
CA VAL A 21 7.89 -7.01 11.37
C VAL A 21 7.25 -5.63 11.40
N GLU A 22 6.02 -5.58 11.89
CA GLU A 22 5.33 -4.33 12.21
C GLU A 22 5.30 -4.15 13.71
N LEU A 23 5.80 -3.02 14.16
CA LEU A 23 5.85 -2.68 15.58
C LEU A 23 4.99 -1.43 15.84
N ASN A 24 4.18 -1.50 16.88
CA ASN A 24 3.66 -0.32 17.54
C ASN A 24 4.30 -0.22 18.95
N PRO A 25 5.48 0.40 19.07
CA PRO A 25 6.06 0.64 20.38
C PRO A 25 5.15 1.60 21.14
N THR A 26 5.05 1.43 22.47
CA THR A 26 4.38 2.41 23.33
C THR A 26 5.10 3.74 23.20
N MET A 27 4.63 4.60 22.33
CA MET A 27 5.19 5.94 22.20
C MET A 27 4.63 6.80 23.32
N LYS A 28 5.50 7.22 24.24
CA LYS A 28 5.16 8.22 25.27
C LYS A 28 4.87 9.60 24.69
N ASP A 29 5.22 9.82 23.41
CA ASP A 29 4.99 11.04 22.67
C ASP A 29 4.15 10.78 21.42
N THR A 30 2.87 11.10 21.48
CA THR A 30 2.08 11.36 20.30
C THR A 30 2.60 12.64 19.66
N ARG A 31 3.64 12.56 18.84
CA ARG A 31 4.09 13.70 18.06
C ARG A 31 3.03 14.03 17.02
N LYS A 32 2.18 15.01 17.32
CA LYS A 32 1.40 15.68 16.28
C LYS A 32 2.38 16.34 15.33
N THR A 33 2.52 15.79 14.15
CA THR A 33 3.18 16.49 13.06
C THR A 33 2.13 17.34 12.38
N THR A 34 2.02 18.60 12.79
CA THR A 34 1.16 19.59 12.13
C THR A 34 1.87 20.05 10.86
N TRP A 35 1.33 19.70 9.71
CA TRP A 35 1.66 20.35 8.43
C TRP A 35 0.58 21.39 8.13
N LYS A 36 0.95 22.38 7.33
CA LYS A 36 0.24 23.65 7.08
C LYS A 36 -1.28 23.60 6.96
N GLU A 37 -1.90 22.45 6.72
CA GLU A 37 -3.32 22.35 6.41
C GLU A 37 -4.07 21.16 7.07
N TYR A 38 -3.37 20.20 7.70
CA TYR A 38 -4.03 19.06 8.36
C TYR A 38 -3.20 18.45 9.48
N ASP A 39 -3.90 17.99 10.50
CA ASP A 39 -3.32 17.13 11.51
C ASP A 39 -3.16 15.72 10.94
N LEU A 40 -1.93 15.28 10.71
CA LEU A 40 -1.63 13.87 10.46
C LEU A 40 -1.80 13.11 11.79
N VAL A 41 -3.04 12.73 12.07
CA VAL A 41 -3.31 11.84 13.19
C VAL A 41 -2.99 10.42 12.72
N GLN A 42 -1.80 9.95 13.06
CA GLN A 42 -1.51 8.54 12.95
C GLN A 42 -2.42 7.83 13.96
N GLN A 43 -3.37 7.03 13.50
CA GLN A 43 -4.17 6.16 14.36
C GLN A 43 -3.26 5.01 14.86
N THR A 44 -2.44 5.31 15.85
CA THR A 44 -1.68 4.27 16.52
C THR A 44 -2.56 3.64 17.58
N SER A 45 -2.61 2.31 17.59
CA SER A 45 -3.21 1.57 18.69
C SER A 45 -2.61 2.04 20.01
N SER A 46 -3.44 2.28 21.03
CA SER A 46 -2.99 2.60 22.38
C SER A 46 -2.27 1.44 23.06
N VAL A 47 -2.34 0.24 22.48
CA VAL A 47 -1.73 -0.99 23.00
C VAL A 47 -0.51 -1.33 22.13
N PRO A 48 0.66 -1.59 22.75
CA PRO A 48 1.82 -2.07 22.02
C PRO A 48 1.53 -3.39 21.34
N TYR A 49 1.93 -3.53 20.09
CA TYR A 49 1.84 -4.80 19.39
C TYR A 49 3.10 -5.06 18.56
N ARG A 50 3.33 -6.34 18.31
CA ARG A 50 4.29 -6.85 17.35
C ARG A 50 3.57 -7.85 16.44
N ARG A 51 3.56 -7.59 15.15
CA ARG A 51 3.00 -8.48 14.10
C ARG A 51 4.13 -8.88 13.17
N GLU A 52 4.13 -10.13 12.75
CA GLU A 52 5.19 -10.69 11.91
C GLU A 52 4.60 -11.50 10.78
N ILE A 53 5.29 -11.51 9.65
CA ILE A 53 5.05 -12.48 8.58
C ILE A 53 6.36 -13.10 8.13
N THR A 54 6.31 -14.40 7.78
CA THR A 54 7.45 -15.14 7.24
C THR A 54 7.64 -14.84 5.75
N TRP A 55 8.78 -15.29 5.19
CA TRP A 55 9.03 -15.18 3.75
C TRP A 55 7.97 -15.93 2.93
N SER A 56 7.50 -17.09 3.39
CA SER A 56 6.43 -17.85 2.75
C SER A 56 5.11 -17.06 2.71
N VAL A 57 4.70 -16.49 3.83
CA VAL A 57 3.48 -15.67 3.92
C VAL A 57 3.61 -14.40 3.09
N PHE A 58 4.79 -13.79 3.07
CA PHE A 58 5.05 -12.60 2.24
C PHE A 58 4.86 -12.92 0.76
N ASP A 59 5.50 -13.99 0.26
CA ASP A 59 5.38 -14.40 -1.15
C ASP A 59 3.94 -14.78 -1.51
N GLU A 60 3.25 -15.51 -0.63
CA GLU A 60 1.84 -15.88 -0.82
C GLU A 60 0.94 -14.64 -0.95
N LYS A 61 1.08 -13.66 -0.04
CA LYS A 61 0.33 -12.39 -0.10
C LYS A 61 0.63 -11.63 -1.40
N ALA A 62 1.90 -11.54 -1.81
CA ALA A 62 2.28 -10.88 -3.06
C ALA A 62 1.66 -11.59 -4.29
N ASN A 63 1.64 -12.92 -4.30
CA ASN A 63 1.01 -13.70 -5.37
C ASN A 63 -0.51 -13.48 -5.42
N ARG A 64 -1.18 -13.41 -4.27
CA ARG A 64 -2.62 -13.11 -4.19
C ARG A 64 -2.93 -11.72 -4.74
N VAL A 65 -2.13 -10.71 -4.39
CA VAL A 65 -2.28 -9.35 -4.95
C VAL A 65 -2.06 -9.35 -6.46
N ALA A 66 -1.00 -10.02 -6.96
CA ALA A 66 -0.75 -10.13 -8.39
C ALA A 66 -1.92 -10.76 -9.14
N ASN A 67 -2.43 -11.89 -8.64
CA ASN A 67 -3.57 -12.59 -9.25
C ASN A 67 -4.84 -11.73 -9.23
N MET A 68 -5.09 -11.01 -8.16
CA MET A 68 -6.22 -10.08 -8.06
C MET A 68 -6.09 -8.96 -9.10
N LEU A 69 -4.93 -8.33 -9.24
CA LEU A 69 -4.69 -7.29 -10.23
C LEU A 69 -4.87 -7.81 -11.67
N LEU A 70 -4.30 -8.98 -11.97
CA LEU A 70 -4.47 -9.62 -13.29
C LEU A 70 -5.94 -9.94 -13.57
N SER A 71 -6.70 -10.44 -12.60
CA SER A 71 -8.14 -10.71 -12.75
C SER A 71 -8.98 -9.45 -12.98
N ARG A 72 -8.46 -8.29 -12.58
CA ARG A 72 -9.06 -6.96 -12.83
C ARG A 72 -8.57 -6.31 -14.11
N GLY A 73 -7.80 -7.03 -14.93
CA GLY A 73 -7.35 -6.59 -16.26
C GLY A 73 -6.06 -5.75 -16.25
N VAL A 74 -5.35 -5.66 -15.13
CA VAL A 74 -4.05 -4.97 -15.07
C VAL A 74 -3.05 -5.69 -15.98
N GLN A 75 -2.36 -4.92 -16.80
CA GLN A 75 -1.39 -5.40 -17.77
C GLN A 75 0.02 -4.91 -17.46
N LYS A 76 0.99 -5.53 -18.10
CA LYS A 76 2.39 -5.07 -18.03
C LYS A 76 2.51 -3.62 -18.51
N GLY A 77 3.13 -2.79 -17.68
CA GLY A 77 3.32 -1.37 -17.93
C GLY A 77 2.22 -0.46 -17.37
N ASP A 78 1.11 -1.01 -16.89
CA ASP A 78 0.11 -0.23 -16.16
C ASP A 78 0.71 0.37 -14.88
N ARG A 79 0.20 1.52 -14.47
CA ARG A 79 0.66 2.20 -13.27
C ARG A 79 -0.32 1.93 -12.13
N VAL A 80 0.23 1.37 -11.06
CA VAL A 80 -0.53 1.02 -9.85
C VAL A 80 0.04 1.79 -8.67
N ALA A 81 -0.75 2.71 -8.13
CA ALA A 81 -0.34 3.57 -7.02
C ALA A 81 -0.62 2.94 -5.65
N ILE A 82 0.22 3.31 -4.68
CA ILE A 82 0.08 2.93 -3.27
C ILE A 82 0.09 4.19 -2.42
N LEU A 83 -1.02 4.48 -1.74
CA LEU A 83 -1.20 5.58 -0.80
C LEU A 83 -1.52 5.00 0.59
N MET A 84 -0.50 4.59 1.31
CA MET A 84 -0.63 3.92 2.59
C MET A 84 0.52 4.31 3.52
N PHE A 85 0.28 4.26 4.84
CA PHE A 85 1.37 4.21 5.80
C PHE A 85 2.08 2.86 5.75
N ASN A 86 3.30 2.82 6.33
CA ASN A 86 4.04 1.58 6.42
C ASN A 86 3.30 0.59 7.33
N CYS A 87 2.94 -0.55 6.78
CA CYS A 87 2.27 -1.66 7.45
C CYS A 87 2.71 -2.98 6.81
N LEU A 88 2.31 -4.11 7.39
CA LEU A 88 2.67 -5.43 6.85
C LEU A 88 2.14 -5.68 5.43
N GLU A 89 1.08 -5.00 5.02
CA GLU A 89 0.45 -5.13 3.71
C GLU A 89 1.20 -4.36 2.61
N TRP A 90 1.98 -3.34 2.97
CA TRP A 90 2.61 -2.43 2.00
C TRP A 90 3.56 -3.14 1.04
N LEU A 91 4.52 -3.92 1.57
CA LEU A 91 5.49 -4.64 0.74
C LEU A 91 4.86 -5.79 -0.06
N PRO A 92 3.96 -6.61 0.50
CA PRO A 92 3.20 -7.59 -0.29
C PRO A 92 2.45 -6.97 -1.46
N ILE A 93 1.83 -5.80 -1.30
CA ILE A 93 1.17 -5.07 -2.40
C ILE A 93 2.20 -4.62 -3.43
N TYR A 94 3.29 -4.00 -2.98
CA TYR A 94 4.36 -3.53 -3.86
C TYR A 94 4.94 -4.67 -4.74
N PHE A 95 5.30 -5.80 -4.11
CA PHE A 95 5.80 -6.96 -4.85
C PHE A 95 4.74 -7.62 -5.72
N GLY A 96 3.49 -7.62 -5.27
CA GLY A 96 2.36 -8.11 -6.08
C GLY A 96 2.20 -7.31 -7.36
N ILE A 97 2.30 -5.99 -7.30
CA ILE A 97 2.29 -5.11 -8.49
C ILE A 97 3.45 -5.48 -9.42
N LEU A 98 4.68 -5.58 -8.89
CA LEU A 98 5.84 -5.91 -9.71
C LEU A 98 5.74 -7.29 -10.37
N LYS A 99 5.12 -8.27 -9.71
CA LYS A 99 4.90 -9.61 -10.27
C LYS A 99 3.97 -9.60 -11.49
N THR A 100 3.08 -8.62 -11.64
CA THR A 100 2.26 -8.46 -12.85
C THR A 100 3.03 -7.83 -14.03
N GLY A 101 4.20 -7.26 -13.77
CA GLY A 101 4.93 -6.43 -14.72
C GLY A 101 4.42 -4.99 -14.79
N ALA A 102 3.48 -4.62 -13.93
CA ALA A 102 3.04 -3.23 -13.77
C ALA A 102 4.10 -2.38 -13.06
N ILE A 103 3.93 -1.07 -13.14
CA ILE A 103 4.80 -0.07 -12.51
C ILE A 103 4.18 0.34 -11.19
N ALA A 104 4.89 0.08 -10.10
CA ALA A 104 4.47 0.55 -8.78
C ALA A 104 4.79 2.05 -8.63
N VAL A 105 3.80 2.83 -8.19
CA VAL A 105 3.89 4.28 -8.01
C VAL A 105 3.57 4.62 -6.53
N PRO A 106 4.56 4.61 -5.63
CA PRO A 106 4.34 5.01 -4.25
C PRO A 106 4.01 6.49 -4.14
N PHE A 107 2.86 6.81 -3.55
CA PHE A 107 2.45 8.18 -3.27
C PHE A 107 2.96 8.63 -1.90
N ASN A 108 3.25 9.91 -1.78
CA ASN A 108 3.59 10.48 -0.51
C ASN A 108 2.33 10.52 0.39
N PHE A 109 2.41 9.93 1.57
CA PHE A 109 1.32 9.92 2.56
C PHE A 109 0.91 11.34 3.04
N ARG A 110 1.70 12.36 2.72
CA ARG A 110 1.40 13.77 3.05
C ARG A 110 0.58 14.48 1.97
N PHE A 111 0.35 13.87 0.83
CA PHE A 111 -0.41 14.50 -0.23
C PHE A 111 -1.83 14.87 0.23
N ALA A 112 -2.24 16.09 -0.09
CA ALA A 112 -3.61 16.55 -0.01
C ALA A 112 -4.46 15.90 -1.12
N SER A 113 -5.76 16.06 -1.06
CA SER A 113 -6.68 15.46 -2.04
C SER A 113 -6.38 15.90 -3.48
N ASP A 114 -6.14 17.19 -3.69
CA ASP A 114 -5.78 17.78 -4.98
C ASP A 114 -4.41 17.28 -5.49
N GLU A 115 -3.44 17.12 -4.59
CA GLU A 115 -2.13 16.55 -4.93
C GLU A 115 -2.23 15.06 -5.31
N ILE A 116 -3.08 14.29 -4.59
CA ILE A 116 -3.36 12.87 -4.93
C ILE A 116 -3.93 12.80 -6.35
N LYS A 117 -4.95 13.61 -6.63
CA LYS A 117 -5.56 13.67 -7.96
C LYS A 117 -4.55 14.06 -9.02
N TYR A 118 -3.81 15.15 -8.80
CA TYR A 118 -2.79 15.64 -9.74
C TYR A 118 -1.75 14.55 -10.05
N CYS A 119 -1.21 13.90 -9.02
CA CYS A 119 -0.21 12.85 -9.21
C CYS A 119 -0.79 11.60 -9.89
N ALA A 120 -2.05 11.25 -9.59
CA ALA A 120 -2.73 10.14 -10.24
C ALA A 120 -2.97 10.40 -11.73
N ASP A 121 -3.32 11.64 -12.09
CA ASP A 121 -3.50 12.07 -13.49
C ASP A 121 -2.15 12.11 -14.21
N LEU A 122 -1.15 12.76 -13.61
CA LEU A 122 0.18 12.90 -14.20
C LEU A 122 0.86 11.55 -14.46
N ALA A 123 0.74 10.62 -13.51
CA ALA A 123 1.30 9.28 -13.64
C ALA A 123 0.40 8.34 -14.44
N GLU A 124 -0.77 8.79 -14.90
CA GLU A 124 -1.78 7.95 -15.58
C GLU A 124 -2.05 6.65 -14.79
N VAL A 125 -2.34 6.79 -13.51
CA VAL A 125 -2.58 5.67 -12.60
C VAL A 125 -3.85 4.91 -13.02
N HIS A 126 -3.77 3.58 -13.12
CA HIS A 126 -4.89 2.71 -13.45
C HIS A 126 -5.57 2.16 -12.20
N VAL A 127 -4.77 1.87 -11.17
CA VAL A 127 -5.25 1.34 -9.88
C VAL A 127 -4.61 2.11 -8.75
N LEU A 128 -5.39 2.45 -7.72
CA LEU A 128 -4.90 3.09 -6.51
C LEU A 128 -5.28 2.24 -5.28
N PHE A 129 -4.27 1.71 -4.59
CA PHE A 129 -4.43 1.16 -3.24
C PHE A 129 -4.34 2.28 -2.21
N PHE A 130 -5.25 2.30 -1.24
CA PHE A 130 -5.21 3.29 -0.17
C PHE A 130 -5.58 2.70 1.20
N GLY A 131 -4.96 3.22 2.25
CA GLY A 131 -5.20 2.82 3.63
C GLY A 131 -6.33 3.61 4.30
N PRO A 132 -6.74 3.20 5.52
CA PRO A 132 -7.87 3.81 6.24
C PRO A 132 -7.64 5.30 6.55
N GLU A 133 -6.40 5.72 6.71
CA GLU A 133 -6.04 7.10 7.02
C GLU A 133 -6.33 8.08 5.88
N PHE A 134 -6.59 7.54 4.68
CA PHE A 134 -6.79 8.33 3.46
C PHE A 134 -8.24 8.37 2.98
N ILE A 135 -9.17 7.69 3.64
CA ILE A 135 -10.59 7.62 3.24
C ILE A 135 -11.14 9.01 2.96
N GLY A 136 -11.09 9.93 3.93
CA GLY A 136 -11.66 11.27 3.74
C GLY A 136 -11.00 12.10 2.64
N ARG A 137 -9.71 11.83 2.32
CA ARG A 137 -9.03 12.50 1.19
C ARG A 137 -9.45 11.92 -0.14
N ILE A 138 -9.70 10.61 -0.20
CA ILE A 138 -10.18 9.93 -1.41
C ILE A 138 -11.65 10.29 -1.66
N GLU A 139 -12.52 10.27 -0.64
CA GLU A 139 -13.92 10.66 -0.75
C GLU A 139 -14.08 12.10 -1.29
N ALA A 140 -13.23 13.03 -0.85
CA ALA A 140 -13.26 14.42 -1.31
C ALA A 140 -13.05 14.60 -2.82
N ILE A 141 -12.46 13.59 -3.50
CA ILE A 141 -12.12 13.63 -4.92
C ILE A 141 -12.62 12.40 -5.69
N GLU A 142 -13.47 11.57 -5.06
CA GLU A 142 -13.85 10.26 -5.60
C GLU A 142 -14.47 10.37 -7.00
N GLU A 143 -15.40 11.30 -7.19
CA GLU A 143 -16.08 11.48 -8.49
C GLU A 143 -15.12 11.81 -9.63
N GLU A 144 -14.01 12.49 -9.33
CA GLU A 144 -13.00 12.84 -10.30
C GLU A 144 -11.94 11.75 -10.44
N LEU A 145 -11.59 11.11 -9.34
CA LEU A 145 -10.53 10.10 -9.27
C LEU A 145 -10.98 8.76 -9.85
N SER A 146 -12.22 8.35 -9.62
CA SER A 146 -12.77 7.06 -10.05
C SER A 146 -13.01 6.94 -11.55
N LYS A 147 -12.97 8.05 -12.29
CA LYS A 147 -13.16 8.03 -13.75
C LYS A 147 -12.00 7.29 -14.43
N GLY A 148 -12.26 6.00 -14.76
CA GLY A 148 -11.30 5.14 -15.43
C GLY A 148 -10.23 4.53 -14.53
N ARG A 149 -10.38 4.58 -13.20
CA ARG A 149 -9.46 3.99 -12.22
C ARG A 149 -10.18 3.03 -11.30
N LEU A 150 -9.45 2.00 -10.87
CA LEU A 150 -9.89 1.10 -9.82
C LEU A 150 -9.33 1.57 -8.47
N LEU A 151 -10.20 1.86 -7.52
CA LEU A 151 -9.83 2.19 -6.15
C LEU A 151 -9.93 0.94 -5.28
N ILE A 152 -8.87 0.64 -4.52
CA ILE A 152 -8.78 -0.56 -3.67
C ILE A 152 -8.44 -0.12 -2.25
N TYR A 153 -9.42 -0.28 -1.37
CA TYR A 153 -9.22 -0.06 0.05
C TYR A 153 -8.46 -1.22 0.69
N VAL A 154 -7.50 -0.90 1.57
CA VAL A 154 -6.69 -1.85 2.33
C VAL A 154 -6.84 -1.54 3.81
N GLY A 155 -7.68 -2.29 4.49
CA GLY A 155 -7.95 -2.12 5.92
C GLY A 155 -9.05 -3.05 6.40
N ASP A 156 -9.34 -2.99 7.70
CA ASP A 156 -10.43 -3.72 8.31
C ASP A 156 -11.77 -3.01 8.02
N GLY A 157 -12.77 -3.79 7.65
CA GLY A 157 -14.08 -3.26 7.28
C GLY A 157 -14.16 -2.79 5.83
N CYS A 158 -15.36 -2.33 5.45
CA CYS A 158 -15.62 -1.66 4.16
C CYS A 158 -15.92 -0.19 4.48
N PRO A 159 -15.24 0.77 3.88
CA PRO A 159 -15.58 2.17 4.02
C PRO A 159 -16.95 2.49 3.42
#